data_5f31e3bc83ea5da90d0976385d15bf58
#
_entry.id   5f31e3bc83ea5da90d0976385d15bf58
#
_cell.length_a   1.000
_cell.length_b   1.000
_cell.length_c   1.000
_cell.angle_alpha   90.00
_cell.angle_beta   90.00
_cell.angle_gamma   90.00
#
_symmetry.space_group_name_H-M   'P 1'
#
loop_
_entity.id
_entity.type
_entity.pdbx_description
1 polymer ?
#
loop_
_entity_poly.entity_id
_entity_poly.type
_entity_poly.pdbx_seq_one_letter_code
_entity_poly.pdbx_strand_id
1 'polypeptide(L)'
;MASRHEPDPHWPADPGWTGLLRVLPLGGLSKPDAAAFLRQRGVLPHLHDALLEFTGGHPLALALAAEAAVRTETDGGADHADPPLGQDAVATLLRRLVGTPPDEAHQAALDVCAQARVTSVALLRAVLGDQGEDLFLWLRDQPFVQTTRLGVAPHAVVREALRADLRWRDPAGFAELHRRIRGHLLERTRLGPASRVLETVGDLRFLHRSGRFLADAHGRASGGRAEELPRAVGHEATLIRRIRRQEGPESARMAAHWLREQPESFLLQRLGPGEEDVGGSAWLRLMPFEGEAEDPVVAAAWAHTRKHGPVRAGEHIALARFHVGEYGDHRPSPVMDASLGRMVGDIIRDDRLAWAFAVLRDDGFWDSHLRHHAMEPTAGTVTVDGHRHRLFACDRRALPAVLGGAANAPLLTGAAPGPARSGKESCTAAEILVLGEEEFAVAVKAALRALHRPRELALNPLQRSRLVLAHGMGLKDVVTSAIGSLPLERGGDKGYRAATAAYVEEASTQAAAARRLGLPLSTYRRHLAWATHRITRIMWEHELSGTPLLSPADRPRR
;
A
#
# COMPACT_ATOMS: atom_id res chain seq x y z
N MET A 1 29.49 32.53 -6.97
CA MET A 1 29.93 31.14 -7.21
C MET A 1 28.66 30.31 -7.53
N ALA A 2 28.68 29.45 -8.54
CA ALA A 2 27.59 28.51 -8.82
C ALA A 2 28.09 27.09 -8.50
N SER A 3 27.26 26.33 -7.76
CA SER A 3 27.58 24.96 -7.39
C SER A 3 26.35 24.07 -7.62
N ARG A 4 26.56 22.78 -7.90
CA ARG A 4 25.51 21.75 -7.98
C ARG A 4 25.14 21.17 -6.61
N HIS A 5 25.98 21.41 -5.61
CA HIS A 5 25.80 20.97 -4.23
C HIS A 5 25.56 22.17 -3.34
N GLU A 6 24.85 21.96 -2.24
CA GLU A 6 24.77 22.94 -1.17
C GLU A 6 26.18 23.30 -0.69
N PRO A 7 26.41 24.54 -0.27
CA PRO A 7 27.68 24.91 0.33
C PRO A 7 28.03 24.01 1.51
N ASP A 8 29.29 23.72 1.70
CA ASP A 8 29.75 22.98 2.88
C ASP A 8 29.11 23.60 4.15
N PRO A 9 28.53 22.81 5.04
CA PRO A 9 27.90 23.29 6.27
C PRO A 9 28.79 24.17 7.15
N HIS A 10 30.13 24.08 7.00
CA HIS A 10 31.09 24.94 7.69
C HIS A 10 31.03 26.40 7.20
N TRP A 11 30.62 26.65 5.96
CA TRP A 11 30.55 28.03 5.44
C TRP A 11 29.47 28.88 6.10
N PRO A 12 28.21 28.42 6.21
CA PRO A 12 27.17 29.16 6.96
C PRO A 12 27.48 29.24 8.45
N ALA A 13 28.19 28.26 9.02
CA ALA A 13 28.52 28.20 10.43
C ALA A 13 29.74 29.07 10.81
N ASP A 14 30.54 29.49 9.87
CA ASP A 14 31.73 30.34 10.09
C ASP A 14 31.30 31.80 10.34
N PRO A 15 31.62 32.39 11.50
CA PRO A 15 31.28 33.77 11.83
C PRO A 15 31.76 34.79 10.79
N GLY A 16 32.84 34.51 10.06
CA GLY A 16 33.35 35.38 9.00
C GLY A 16 32.44 35.50 7.79
N TRP A 17 31.55 34.55 7.56
CA TRP A 17 30.55 34.55 6.48
C TRP A 17 29.18 34.99 6.91
N THR A 18 28.95 35.21 8.20
CA THR A 18 27.63 35.61 8.74
C THR A 18 27.19 36.96 8.12
N GLY A 19 26.09 36.93 7.41
CA GLY A 19 25.53 38.08 6.69
C GLY A 19 26.19 38.38 5.33
N LEU A 20 27.28 37.70 4.97
CA LEU A 20 27.96 37.86 3.68
C LEU A 20 27.62 36.74 2.68
N LEU A 21 27.23 35.56 3.18
CA LEU A 21 26.83 34.43 2.35
C LEU A 21 25.32 34.41 2.14
N ARG A 22 24.90 34.51 0.89
CA ARG A 22 23.52 34.31 0.48
C ARG A 22 23.45 33.13 -0.48
N VAL A 23 22.79 32.05 -0.05
CA VAL A 23 22.51 30.89 -0.88
C VAL A 23 21.19 31.13 -1.62
N LEU A 24 21.26 31.09 -2.95
CA LEU A 24 20.08 31.23 -3.83
C LEU A 24 19.82 29.86 -4.48
N PRO A 25 18.82 29.10 -4.03
CA PRO A 25 18.43 27.87 -4.70
C PRO A 25 17.80 28.20 -6.05
N LEU A 26 18.35 27.65 -7.14
CA LEU A 26 17.78 27.75 -8.48
C LEU A 26 16.83 26.58 -8.69
N GLY A 27 15.54 26.86 -8.69
CA GLY A 27 14.48 25.90 -9.04
C GLY A 27 14.27 25.78 -10.55
N GLY A 28 13.30 24.95 -10.94
CA GLY A 28 12.79 24.93 -12.31
C GLY A 28 12.09 26.24 -12.70
N LEU A 29 11.90 26.44 -14.01
CA LEU A 29 11.13 27.55 -14.54
C LEU A 29 9.67 27.50 -14.03
N SER A 30 9.12 28.66 -13.74
CA SER A 30 7.69 28.76 -13.41
C SER A 30 6.83 28.36 -14.63
N LYS A 31 5.56 27.99 -14.39
CA LYS A 31 4.63 27.66 -15.50
C LYS A 31 4.57 28.76 -16.58
N PRO A 32 4.44 30.06 -16.24
CA PRO A 32 4.45 31.12 -17.23
C PRO A 32 5.77 31.23 -18.01
N ASP A 33 6.91 31.13 -17.31
CA ASP A 33 8.23 31.26 -17.92
C ASP A 33 8.55 30.06 -18.82
N ALA A 34 8.18 28.85 -18.40
CA ALA A 34 8.30 27.63 -19.19
C ALA A 34 7.44 27.70 -20.46
N ALA A 35 6.21 28.15 -20.35
CA ALA A 35 5.31 28.35 -21.51
C ALA A 35 5.86 29.43 -22.46
N ALA A 36 6.46 30.51 -21.95
CA ALA A 36 7.12 31.53 -22.75
C ALA A 36 8.34 30.93 -23.50
N PHE A 37 9.15 30.14 -22.79
CA PHE A 37 10.29 29.46 -23.36
C PHE A 37 9.90 28.47 -24.49
N LEU A 38 8.85 27.66 -24.27
CA LEU A 38 8.34 26.72 -25.28
C LEU A 38 7.81 27.43 -26.52
N ARG A 39 7.06 28.52 -26.35
CA ARG A 39 6.60 29.36 -27.46
C ARG A 39 7.76 29.92 -28.27
N GLN A 40 8.80 30.43 -27.61
CA GLN A 40 9.99 30.95 -28.28
C GLN A 40 10.71 29.89 -29.10
N ARG A 41 10.59 28.61 -28.69
CA ARG A 41 11.16 27.44 -29.39
C ARG A 41 10.24 26.88 -30.48
N GLY A 42 9.05 27.45 -30.71
CA GLY A 42 8.13 27.03 -31.74
C GLY A 42 7.25 25.83 -31.39
N VAL A 43 7.18 25.45 -30.10
CA VAL A 43 6.34 24.33 -29.65
C VAL A 43 4.87 24.74 -29.60
N LEU A 44 3.98 23.90 -30.13
CA LEU A 44 2.55 24.15 -30.13
C LEU A 44 1.95 24.22 -28.71
N PRO A 45 0.99 25.12 -28.46
CA PRO A 45 0.46 25.36 -27.11
C PRO A 45 -0.15 24.12 -26.42
N HIS A 46 -0.75 23.20 -27.17
CA HIS A 46 -1.36 22.00 -26.62
C HIS A 46 -0.34 21.01 -25.99
N LEU A 47 0.94 21.11 -26.37
CA LEU A 47 2.03 20.28 -25.80
C LEU A 47 2.68 20.92 -24.55
N HIS A 48 2.40 22.21 -24.27
CA HIS A 48 3.11 22.93 -23.21
C HIS A 48 2.92 22.30 -21.83
N ASP A 49 1.69 21.98 -21.44
CA ASP A 49 1.41 21.41 -20.11
C ASP A 49 2.04 20.01 -19.96
N ALA A 50 1.97 19.18 -20.99
CA ALA A 50 2.57 17.85 -20.99
C ALA A 50 4.11 17.89 -20.89
N LEU A 51 4.74 18.78 -21.66
CA LEU A 51 6.20 18.97 -21.63
C LEU A 51 6.65 19.57 -20.30
N LEU A 52 5.88 20.48 -19.72
CA LEU A 52 6.19 21.04 -18.42
C LEU A 52 6.04 20.00 -17.30
N GLU A 53 4.99 19.18 -17.34
CA GLU A 53 4.79 18.08 -16.40
C GLU A 53 5.93 17.06 -16.48
N PHE A 54 6.34 16.67 -17.69
CA PHE A 54 7.46 15.76 -17.92
C PHE A 54 8.78 16.32 -17.41
N THR A 55 9.08 17.60 -17.70
CA THR A 55 10.39 18.21 -17.40
C THR A 55 10.47 18.84 -16.00
N GLY A 56 9.33 18.99 -15.30
CA GLY A 56 9.27 19.69 -14.01
C GLY A 56 9.80 21.13 -14.07
N GLY A 57 9.78 21.76 -15.26
CA GLY A 57 10.33 23.08 -15.48
C GLY A 57 11.86 23.15 -15.53
N HIS A 58 12.59 22.01 -15.56
CA HIS A 58 14.05 21.99 -15.63
C HIS A 58 14.52 22.57 -16.98
N PRO A 59 15.30 23.67 -17.02
CA PRO A 59 15.59 24.41 -18.25
C PRO A 59 16.21 23.56 -19.36
N LEU A 60 17.23 22.75 -19.04
CA LEU A 60 17.89 21.88 -20.02
C LEU A 60 16.94 20.80 -20.55
N ALA A 61 16.18 20.16 -19.69
CA ALA A 61 15.23 19.15 -20.10
C ALA A 61 14.11 19.73 -20.95
N LEU A 62 13.61 20.91 -20.59
CA LEU A 62 12.62 21.65 -21.36
C LEU A 62 13.15 22.03 -22.74
N ALA A 63 14.43 22.42 -22.84
CA ALA A 63 15.07 22.74 -24.11
C ALA A 63 15.17 21.51 -25.03
N LEU A 64 15.57 20.36 -24.49
CA LEU A 64 15.68 19.10 -25.25
C LEU A 64 14.32 18.56 -25.65
N ALA A 65 13.34 18.67 -24.75
CA ALA A 65 11.96 18.28 -25.00
C ALA A 65 11.31 19.15 -26.10
N ALA A 66 11.55 20.47 -26.07
CA ALA A 66 11.10 21.38 -27.11
C ALA A 66 11.69 21.06 -28.49
N GLU A 67 13.00 20.80 -28.54
CA GLU A 67 13.70 20.42 -29.77
C GLU A 67 13.16 19.10 -30.36
N ALA A 68 12.83 18.13 -29.50
CA ALA A 68 12.24 16.87 -29.93
C ALA A 68 10.81 17.06 -30.44
N ALA A 69 9.98 17.84 -29.74
CA ALA A 69 8.60 18.11 -30.14
C ALA A 69 8.51 18.77 -31.52
N VAL A 70 9.35 19.77 -31.78
CA VAL A 70 9.41 20.46 -33.07
C VAL A 70 9.84 19.54 -34.20
N ARG A 71 10.80 18.62 -33.97
CA ARG A 71 11.21 17.62 -34.97
C ARG A 71 10.11 16.63 -35.34
N THR A 72 9.37 16.16 -34.33
CA THR A 72 8.27 15.21 -34.57
C THR A 72 7.16 15.83 -35.41
N GLU A 73 6.89 17.12 -35.27
CA GLU A 73 5.90 17.85 -36.08
C GLU A 73 6.35 18.06 -37.53
N THR A 74 7.66 18.28 -37.77
CA THR A 74 8.21 18.44 -39.11
C THR A 74 8.23 17.13 -39.91
N ASP A 75 8.30 15.98 -39.26
CA ASP A 75 8.34 14.66 -39.92
C ASP A 75 6.95 14.04 -40.20
N GLY A 76 5.84 14.79 -40.02
CA GLY A 76 4.50 14.45 -40.51
C GLY A 76 3.77 13.33 -39.76
N GLY A 77 4.11 13.03 -38.53
CA GLY A 77 3.49 12.00 -37.70
C GLY A 77 2.23 12.44 -36.97
N ALA A 78 1.17 12.77 -37.69
CA ALA A 78 -0.14 13.05 -37.09
C ALA A 78 -0.97 11.77 -37.07
N ASP A 79 -0.76 10.90 -36.11
CA ASP A 79 -1.81 9.98 -35.60
C ASP A 79 -1.21 8.99 -34.61
N HIS A 80 -1.12 9.34 -33.33
CA HIS A 80 -1.11 8.37 -32.22
C HIS A 80 -1.07 9.13 -30.90
N ALA A 81 -1.89 8.70 -29.94
CA ALA A 81 -1.95 9.16 -28.55
C ALA A 81 -0.72 8.70 -27.73
N ASP A 82 0.49 8.96 -28.25
CA ASP A 82 1.75 8.59 -27.61
C ASP A 82 2.37 9.77 -26.83
N PRO A 83 3.19 9.49 -25.81
CA PRO A 83 3.70 10.50 -24.90
C PRO A 83 4.46 11.62 -25.63
N PRO A 84 4.47 12.83 -25.07
CA PRO A 84 4.91 14.06 -25.73
C PRO A 84 6.41 14.11 -26.09
N LEU A 85 7.17 13.06 -25.78
CA LEU A 85 8.56 12.90 -26.17
C LEU A 85 8.74 11.57 -26.88
N GLY A 86 9.09 11.60 -28.15
CA GLY A 86 9.52 10.42 -28.90
C GLY A 86 10.72 9.73 -28.22
N GLN A 87 10.86 8.42 -28.42
CA GLN A 87 11.90 7.57 -27.83
C GLN A 87 13.31 8.15 -28.00
N ASP A 88 13.59 8.78 -29.15
CA ASP A 88 14.89 9.42 -29.46
C ASP A 88 15.20 10.61 -28.55
N ALA A 89 14.18 11.35 -28.11
CA ALA A 89 14.37 12.47 -27.20
C ALA A 89 14.70 12.00 -25.80
N VAL A 90 14.02 10.98 -25.30
CA VAL A 90 14.32 10.34 -24.00
C VAL A 90 15.72 9.75 -24.02
N ALA A 91 16.10 9.00 -25.04
CA ALA A 91 17.43 8.42 -25.21
C ALA A 91 18.54 9.49 -25.31
N THR A 92 18.25 10.60 -26.00
CA THR A 92 19.20 11.73 -26.10
C THR A 92 19.37 12.45 -24.75
N LEU A 93 18.27 12.64 -24.02
CA LEU A 93 18.27 13.24 -22.69
C LEU A 93 19.06 12.39 -21.71
N LEU A 94 18.83 11.07 -21.70
CA LEU A 94 19.58 10.13 -20.85
C LEU A 94 21.07 10.12 -21.18
N ARG A 95 21.45 10.02 -22.45
CA ARG A 95 22.87 10.06 -22.86
C ARG A 95 23.58 11.34 -22.40
N ARG A 96 22.90 12.49 -22.43
CA ARG A 96 23.48 13.77 -22.02
C ARG A 96 23.53 13.99 -20.53
N LEU A 97 22.54 13.47 -19.77
CA LEU A 97 22.43 13.69 -18.32
C LEU A 97 23.05 12.58 -17.50
N VAL A 98 22.89 11.33 -17.93
CA VAL A 98 23.31 10.13 -17.17
C VAL A 98 24.62 9.56 -17.71
N GLY A 99 24.82 9.62 -19.04
CA GLY A 99 25.94 8.95 -19.70
C GLY A 99 25.70 7.45 -19.85
N THR A 100 26.78 6.69 -20.02
CA THR A 100 26.73 5.22 -20.11
C THR A 100 27.11 4.64 -18.76
N PRO A 101 26.24 3.81 -18.13
CA PRO A 101 26.58 3.09 -16.90
C PRO A 101 27.79 2.15 -17.12
N PRO A 102 28.62 1.91 -16.09
CA PRO A 102 29.79 1.05 -16.22
C PRO A 102 29.47 -0.39 -16.61
N ASP A 103 28.39 -0.96 -16.07
CA ASP A 103 27.94 -2.33 -16.31
C ASP A 103 26.43 -2.48 -16.04
N GLU A 104 25.91 -3.72 -16.16
CA GLU A 104 24.50 -4.06 -15.95
C GLU A 104 24.04 -3.84 -14.50
N ALA A 105 24.91 -4.02 -13.50
CA ALA A 105 24.57 -3.81 -12.10
C ALA A 105 24.31 -2.32 -11.82
N HIS A 106 25.13 -1.43 -12.38
CA HIS A 106 24.94 0.02 -12.30
C HIS A 106 23.68 0.47 -13.04
N GLN A 107 23.39 -0.12 -14.22
CA GLN A 107 22.12 0.12 -14.91
C GLN A 107 20.92 -0.31 -14.05
N ALA A 108 20.97 -1.50 -13.45
CA ALA A 108 19.92 -1.97 -12.55
C ALA A 108 19.73 -1.04 -11.34
N ALA A 109 20.80 -0.47 -10.79
CA ALA A 109 20.71 0.51 -9.72
C ALA A 109 20.01 1.81 -10.15
N LEU A 110 20.27 2.29 -11.38
CA LEU A 110 19.52 3.41 -11.97
C LEU A 110 18.05 3.08 -12.16
N ASP A 111 17.73 1.87 -12.62
CA ASP A 111 16.36 1.41 -12.84
C ASP A 111 15.58 1.33 -11.51
N VAL A 112 16.22 0.90 -10.41
CA VAL A 112 15.65 0.97 -9.04
C VAL A 112 15.42 2.43 -8.65
N CYS A 113 16.42 3.28 -8.85
CA CYS A 113 16.39 4.70 -8.49
C CYS A 113 15.29 5.46 -9.25
N ALA A 114 14.98 5.05 -10.49
CA ALA A 114 13.90 5.62 -11.30
C ALA A 114 12.51 5.29 -10.75
N GLN A 115 12.32 4.11 -10.19
CA GLN A 115 11.01 3.67 -9.68
C GLN A 115 10.77 4.11 -8.23
N ALA A 116 11.78 4.07 -7.37
CA ALA A 116 11.67 4.41 -5.96
C ALA A 116 11.61 5.94 -5.72
N ARG A 117 10.91 6.37 -4.66
CA ARG A 117 10.92 7.76 -4.21
C ARG A 117 12.28 8.16 -3.67
N VAL A 118 12.84 7.31 -2.84
CA VAL A 118 14.17 7.42 -2.26
C VAL A 118 14.82 6.05 -2.29
N THR A 119 16.06 5.99 -2.76
CA THR A 119 16.85 4.77 -2.83
C THR A 119 17.81 4.73 -1.64
N SER A 120 17.72 3.68 -0.84
CA SER A 120 18.59 3.42 0.29
C SER A 120 19.43 2.17 0.05
N VAL A 121 20.52 2.00 0.82
CA VAL A 121 21.33 0.76 0.80
C VAL A 121 20.47 -0.48 1.06
N ALA A 122 19.52 -0.39 2.02
CA ALA A 122 18.63 -1.50 2.34
C ALA A 122 17.73 -1.90 1.17
N LEU A 123 17.22 -0.91 0.41
CA LEU A 123 16.42 -1.16 -0.79
C LEU A 123 17.27 -1.82 -1.88
N LEU A 124 18.47 -1.31 -2.16
CA LEU A 124 19.37 -1.88 -3.17
C LEU A 124 19.78 -3.31 -2.81
N ARG A 125 20.10 -3.60 -1.53
CA ARG A 125 20.38 -4.96 -1.08
C ARG A 125 19.19 -5.89 -1.27
N ALA A 126 17.99 -5.46 -0.92
CA ALA A 126 16.78 -6.27 -1.06
C ALA A 126 16.45 -6.58 -2.54
N VAL A 127 16.80 -5.66 -3.44
CA VAL A 127 16.46 -5.77 -4.86
C VAL A 127 17.61 -6.34 -5.70
N LEU A 128 18.86 -5.95 -5.43
CA LEU A 128 20.02 -6.29 -6.25
C LEU A 128 21.03 -7.22 -5.55
N GLY A 129 20.85 -7.49 -4.25
CA GLY A 129 21.75 -8.36 -3.48
C GLY A 129 22.94 -7.63 -2.86
N ASP A 130 24.05 -8.36 -2.65
CA ASP A 130 25.17 -7.92 -1.80
C ASP A 130 25.91 -6.67 -2.30
N GLN A 131 25.87 -6.40 -3.59
CA GLN A 131 26.49 -5.19 -4.20
C GLN A 131 25.76 -3.88 -3.87
N GLY A 132 24.65 -3.94 -3.12
CA GLY A 132 23.79 -2.79 -2.83
C GLY A 132 24.51 -1.59 -2.20
N GLU A 133 25.59 -1.79 -1.44
CA GLU A 133 26.35 -0.72 -0.82
C GLU A 133 27.24 0.03 -1.82
N ASP A 134 27.99 -0.70 -2.63
CA ASP A 134 28.86 -0.13 -3.66
C ASP A 134 28.04 0.63 -4.70
N LEU A 135 26.91 0.05 -5.12
CA LEU A 135 25.97 0.68 -6.04
C LEU A 135 25.34 1.96 -5.44
N PHE A 136 25.09 1.98 -4.13
CA PHE A 136 24.60 3.18 -3.44
C PHE A 136 25.62 4.29 -3.45
N LEU A 137 26.88 3.99 -3.15
CA LEU A 137 27.98 4.96 -3.17
C LEU A 137 28.16 5.54 -4.58
N TRP A 138 28.16 4.68 -5.59
CA TRP A 138 28.22 5.12 -6.98
C TRP A 138 27.06 6.03 -7.37
N LEU A 139 25.80 5.66 -7.00
CA LEU A 139 24.62 6.51 -7.25
C LEU A 139 24.73 7.87 -6.59
N ARG A 140 25.22 7.92 -5.35
CA ARG A 140 25.38 9.18 -4.58
C ARG A 140 26.34 10.16 -5.28
N ASP A 141 27.34 9.64 -5.95
CA ASP A 141 28.35 10.45 -6.62
C ASP A 141 27.90 10.93 -8.01
N GLN A 142 26.71 10.51 -8.48
CA GLN A 142 26.19 10.96 -9.77
C GLN A 142 25.68 12.41 -9.71
N PRO A 143 26.01 13.26 -10.73
CA PRO A 143 25.67 14.69 -10.70
C PRO A 143 24.18 14.99 -10.81
N PHE A 144 23.36 14.02 -11.23
CA PHE A 144 21.91 14.11 -11.36
C PHE A 144 21.16 13.51 -10.17
N VAL A 145 21.88 13.06 -9.15
CA VAL A 145 21.33 12.47 -7.93
C VAL A 145 21.53 13.41 -6.76
N GLN A 146 20.48 13.62 -5.98
CA GLN A 146 20.53 14.41 -4.75
C GLN A 146 20.50 13.51 -3.52
N THR A 147 21.28 13.86 -2.52
CA THR A 147 21.26 13.20 -1.22
C THR A 147 20.10 13.75 -0.39
N THR A 148 19.34 12.86 0.24
CA THR A 148 18.25 13.18 1.16
C THR A 148 18.56 12.60 2.54
N ARG A 149 17.76 12.96 3.56
CA ARG A 149 17.89 12.36 4.90
C ARG A 149 17.69 10.84 4.94
N LEU A 150 17.06 10.26 3.92
CA LEU A 150 16.63 8.87 3.88
C LEU A 150 17.40 8.02 2.87
N GLY A 151 18.24 8.63 2.06
CA GLY A 151 18.98 8.00 0.98
C GLY A 151 19.21 8.95 -0.19
N VAL A 152 19.24 8.42 -1.39
CA VAL A 152 19.47 9.19 -2.62
C VAL A 152 18.27 9.17 -3.54
N ALA A 153 18.11 10.20 -4.36
CA ALA A 153 17.03 10.32 -5.32
C ALA A 153 17.49 11.07 -6.58
N PRO A 154 17.18 10.62 -7.78
CA PRO A 154 17.49 11.36 -8.99
C PRO A 154 16.59 12.59 -9.10
N HIS A 155 17.05 13.63 -9.78
CA HIS A 155 16.19 14.75 -10.14
C HIS A 155 14.99 14.27 -10.95
N ALA A 156 13.83 14.92 -10.77
CA ALA A 156 12.54 14.48 -11.32
C ALA A 156 12.61 14.14 -12.81
N VAL A 157 13.26 15.01 -13.59
CA VAL A 157 13.42 14.82 -15.05
C VAL A 157 14.19 13.54 -15.39
N VAL A 158 15.32 13.32 -14.74
CA VAL A 158 16.14 12.11 -14.98
C VAL A 158 15.37 10.87 -14.55
N ARG A 159 14.66 10.95 -13.43
CA ARG A 159 13.81 9.85 -12.94
C ARG A 159 12.75 9.45 -13.97
N GLU A 160 12.02 10.41 -14.50
CA GLU A 160 10.95 10.10 -15.47
C GLU A 160 11.53 9.63 -16.81
N ALA A 161 12.67 10.15 -17.24
CA ALA A 161 13.37 9.68 -18.43
C ALA A 161 13.87 8.23 -18.27
N LEU A 162 14.54 7.90 -17.15
CA LEU A 162 14.97 6.53 -16.84
C LEU A 162 13.78 5.56 -16.77
N ARG A 163 12.69 6.02 -16.17
CA ARG A 163 11.47 5.22 -16.03
C ARG A 163 10.79 4.96 -17.37
N ALA A 164 10.72 5.97 -18.24
CA ALA A 164 10.17 5.85 -19.58
C ALA A 164 11.03 4.90 -20.45
N ASP A 165 12.35 5.06 -20.40
CA ASP A 165 13.31 4.19 -21.09
C ASP A 165 13.16 2.73 -20.65
N LEU A 166 13.19 2.45 -19.33
CA LEU A 166 13.04 1.09 -18.81
C LEU A 166 11.71 0.45 -19.24
N ARG A 167 10.60 1.22 -19.16
CA ARG A 167 9.28 0.72 -19.52
C ARG A 167 9.20 0.34 -21.01
N TRP A 168 9.90 1.08 -21.86
CA TRP A 168 9.95 0.81 -23.29
C TRP A 168 10.95 -0.31 -23.63
N ARG A 169 12.16 -0.25 -23.09
CA ARG A 169 13.26 -1.18 -23.36
C ARG A 169 12.98 -2.58 -22.83
N ASP A 170 12.44 -2.66 -21.62
CA ASP A 170 12.15 -3.93 -20.92
C ASP A 170 10.88 -3.82 -20.06
N PRO A 171 9.69 -3.93 -20.66
CA PRO A 171 8.43 -3.89 -19.90
C PRO A 171 8.30 -4.99 -18.83
N ALA A 172 8.87 -6.18 -19.11
CA ALA A 172 8.83 -7.31 -18.18
C ALA A 172 9.75 -7.06 -16.97
N GLY A 173 10.98 -6.60 -17.22
CA GLY A 173 11.91 -6.19 -16.18
C GLY A 173 11.38 -5.02 -15.35
N PHE A 174 10.69 -4.05 -15.97
CA PHE A 174 10.01 -2.97 -15.26
C PHE A 174 8.98 -3.52 -14.25
N ALA A 175 8.14 -4.47 -14.67
CA ALA A 175 7.12 -5.05 -13.82
C ALA A 175 7.73 -5.90 -12.69
N GLU A 176 8.75 -6.68 -12.98
CA GLU A 176 9.45 -7.51 -11.98
C GLU A 176 10.17 -6.63 -10.94
N LEU A 177 10.87 -5.60 -11.40
CA LEU A 177 11.52 -4.64 -10.51
C LEU A 177 10.52 -3.91 -9.61
N HIS A 178 9.39 -3.48 -10.20
CA HIS A 178 8.28 -2.89 -9.46
C HIS A 178 7.76 -3.82 -8.36
N ARG A 179 7.58 -5.11 -8.68
CA ARG A 179 7.13 -6.14 -7.74
C ARG A 179 8.12 -6.33 -6.58
N ARG A 180 9.43 -6.35 -6.87
CA ARG A 180 10.50 -6.51 -5.84
C ARG A 180 10.58 -5.29 -4.93
N ILE A 181 10.58 -4.08 -5.48
CA ILE A 181 10.56 -2.84 -4.70
C ILE A 181 9.33 -2.79 -3.80
N ARG A 182 8.15 -3.10 -4.36
CA ARG A 182 6.88 -3.15 -3.61
C ARG A 182 6.93 -4.18 -2.48
N GLY A 183 7.43 -5.37 -2.73
CA GLY A 183 7.60 -6.42 -1.72
C GLY A 183 8.43 -5.94 -0.54
N HIS A 184 9.59 -5.33 -0.80
CA HIS A 184 10.44 -4.75 0.24
C HIS A 184 9.73 -3.63 1.03
N LEU A 185 9.01 -2.74 0.35
CA LEU A 185 8.29 -1.64 1.02
C LEU A 185 7.13 -2.16 1.87
N LEU A 186 6.39 -3.18 1.41
CA LEU A 186 5.35 -3.83 2.21
C LEU A 186 5.91 -4.50 3.46
N GLU A 187 7.01 -5.25 3.33
CA GLU A 187 7.69 -5.87 4.46
C GLU A 187 8.22 -4.82 5.44
N ARG A 188 8.85 -3.77 4.94
CA ARG A 188 9.31 -2.64 5.75
C ARG A 188 8.15 -1.91 6.45
N THR A 189 6.99 -1.79 5.82
CA THR A 189 5.77 -1.26 6.45
C THR A 189 5.29 -2.20 7.55
N ARG A 190 5.27 -3.50 7.30
CA ARG A 190 4.77 -4.51 8.24
C ARG A 190 5.65 -4.64 9.48
N LEU A 191 6.97 -4.72 9.32
CA LEU A 191 7.94 -5.04 10.38
C LEU A 191 8.63 -3.81 10.97
N GLY A 192 8.60 -2.68 10.29
CA GLY A 192 9.29 -1.46 10.71
C GLY A 192 8.64 -0.77 11.92
N PRO A 193 9.33 0.19 12.54
CA PRO A 193 8.80 0.94 13.67
C PRO A 193 7.58 1.78 13.28
N ALA A 194 6.62 1.92 14.21
CA ALA A 194 5.37 2.66 13.98
C ALA A 194 5.61 4.12 13.54
N SER A 195 6.66 4.77 14.05
CA SER A 195 7.05 6.14 13.69
C SER A 195 7.43 6.33 12.21
N ARG A 196 7.75 5.25 11.48
CA ARG A 196 8.13 5.31 10.06
C ARG A 196 7.05 4.83 9.09
N VAL A 197 5.89 4.43 9.60
CA VAL A 197 4.81 3.86 8.77
C VAL A 197 4.35 4.86 7.71
N LEU A 198 4.06 6.10 8.09
CA LEU A 198 3.62 7.13 7.15
C LEU A 198 4.65 7.42 6.06
N GLU A 199 5.94 7.38 6.41
CA GLU A 199 7.04 7.53 5.45
C GLU A 199 7.04 6.38 4.43
N THR A 200 6.98 5.13 4.91
CA THR A 200 7.03 3.95 4.05
C THR A 200 5.76 3.79 3.19
N VAL A 201 4.60 4.14 3.73
CA VAL A 201 3.35 4.22 2.95
C VAL A 201 3.45 5.31 1.89
N GLY A 202 4.12 6.44 2.18
CA GLY A 202 4.46 7.46 1.20
C GLY A 202 5.35 6.93 0.07
N ASP A 203 6.32 6.06 0.36
CA ASP A 203 7.14 5.37 -0.64
C ASP A 203 6.31 4.42 -1.51
N LEU A 204 5.38 3.65 -0.91
CA LEU A 204 4.44 2.78 -1.64
C LEU A 204 3.53 3.58 -2.57
N ARG A 205 2.96 4.69 -2.08
CA ARG A 205 2.11 5.57 -2.90
C ARG A 205 2.89 6.15 -4.08
N PHE A 206 4.12 6.60 -3.84
CA PHE A 206 5.00 7.10 -4.90
C PHE A 206 5.32 6.03 -5.96
N LEU A 207 5.56 4.80 -5.55
CA LEU A 207 5.79 3.69 -6.47
C LEU A 207 4.61 3.49 -7.43
N HIS A 208 3.38 3.70 -6.95
CA HIS A 208 2.13 3.58 -7.72
C HIS A 208 1.66 4.88 -8.40
N ARG A 209 2.48 5.93 -8.48
CA ARG A 209 2.13 7.28 -8.95
C ARG A 209 1.69 7.41 -10.42
N SER A 210 1.74 6.33 -11.19
CA SER A 210 1.34 6.35 -12.60
C SER A 210 -0.18 6.45 -12.84
N GLY A 211 -1.01 6.38 -11.79
CA GLY A 211 -2.44 6.62 -11.89
C GLY A 211 -2.74 8.12 -11.96
N ARG A 212 -3.48 8.56 -12.98
CA ARG A 212 -3.89 9.99 -13.19
C ARG A 212 -4.44 10.66 -11.94
N PHE A 213 -5.24 9.94 -11.16
CA PHE A 213 -5.86 10.49 -9.95
C PHE A 213 -4.84 10.88 -8.88
N LEU A 214 -3.77 10.10 -8.69
CA LEU A 214 -2.71 10.42 -7.72
C LEU A 214 -1.88 11.62 -8.17
N ALA A 215 -1.61 11.77 -9.47
CA ALA A 215 -0.91 12.92 -10.01
C ALA A 215 -1.69 14.22 -9.78
N ASP A 216 -3.00 14.21 -10.04
CA ASP A 216 -3.88 15.38 -9.84
C ASP A 216 -4.05 15.75 -8.35
N ALA A 217 -4.12 14.76 -7.47
CA ALA A 217 -4.19 14.95 -6.03
C ALA A 217 -2.87 15.49 -5.45
N HIS A 218 -1.71 14.99 -5.91
CA HIS A 218 -0.39 15.43 -5.47
C HIS A 218 0.02 16.79 -6.04
N GLY A 219 -0.38 17.12 -7.27
CA GLY A 219 -0.11 18.42 -7.89
C GLY A 219 -0.77 19.58 -7.14
N ARG A 220 -1.87 19.34 -6.44
CA ARG A 220 -2.55 20.34 -5.59
C ARG A 220 -2.07 20.34 -4.14
N ALA A 221 -1.54 19.21 -3.65
CA ALA A 221 -1.00 19.06 -2.29
C ALA A 221 0.49 19.42 -2.16
N SER A 222 1.09 20.03 -3.20
CA SER A 222 2.52 20.44 -3.24
C SER A 222 2.91 21.52 -2.21
N GLY A 223 2.03 21.87 -1.29
CA GLY A 223 2.24 22.80 -0.20
C GLY A 223 2.77 22.16 1.08
N GLY A 224 3.83 21.33 0.99
CA GLY A 224 4.55 20.90 2.20
C GLY A 224 3.89 19.70 2.93
N ARG A 225 4.73 18.95 3.63
CA ARG A 225 4.30 17.91 4.57
C ARG A 225 3.71 18.60 5.79
N ALA A 226 2.46 18.29 6.16
CA ALA A 226 1.93 18.79 7.42
C ALA A 226 2.80 18.31 8.59
N GLU A 227 3.17 19.23 9.46
CA GLU A 227 3.91 18.92 10.68
C GLU A 227 2.95 18.24 11.66
N GLU A 228 3.30 17.05 12.10
CA GLU A 228 2.57 16.38 13.18
C GLU A 228 2.82 17.12 14.48
N LEU A 229 1.73 17.52 15.16
CA LEU A 229 1.80 18.21 16.41
C LEU A 229 1.78 17.23 17.60
N PRO A 230 2.61 17.47 18.63
CA PRO A 230 2.51 16.74 19.86
C PRO A 230 1.15 17.01 20.52
N ARG A 231 0.65 16.01 21.20
CA ARG A 231 -0.59 16.14 21.94
C ARG A 231 -0.43 17.11 23.12
N ALA A 232 -1.26 18.12 23.13
CA ALA A 232 -1.37 19.09 24.19
C ALA A 232 -2.83 19.54 24.35
N VAL A 233 -3.25 19.84 25.54
CA VAL A 233 -4.65 20.25 25.85
C VAL A 233 -5.12 21.39 24.95
N GLY A 234 -4.24 22.38 24.66
CA GLY A 234 -4.56 23.49 23.77
C GLY A 234 -4.82 23.05 22.32
N HIS A 235 -4.03 22.12 21.81
CA HIS A 235 -4.19 21.56 20.45
C HIS A 235 -5.48 20.75 20.33
N GLU A 236 -5.79 19.92 21.34
CA GLU A 236 -7.00 19.12 21.39
C GLU A 236 -8.26 19.99 21.42
N ALA A 237 -8.28 21.03 22.25
CA ALA A 237 -9.37 21.99 22.32
C ALA A 237 -9.55 22.75 20.98
N THR A 238 -8.46 23.09 20.33
CA THR A 238 -8.48 23.74 19.01
C THR A 238 -9.03 22.81 17.92
N LEU A 239 -8.64 21.53 17.93
CA LEU A 239 -9.19 20.51 17.03
C LEU A 239 -10.71 20.39 17.22
N ILE A 240 -11.21 20.25 18.45
CA ILE A 240 -12.65 20.15 18.73
C ILE A 240 -13.40 21.40 18.28
N ARG A 241 -12.85 22.60 18.48
CA ARG A 241 -13.45 23.84 17.97
C ARG A 241 -13.52 23.85 16.43
N ARG A 242 -12.49 23.33 15.74
CA ARG A 242 -12.48 23.21 14.27
C ARG A 242 -13.49 22.18 13.78
N ILE A 243 -13.58 21.00 14.42
CA ILE A 243 -14.60 19.99 14.12
C ILE A 243 -16.01 20.62 14.26
N ARG A 244 -16.25 21.35 15.35
CA ARG A 244 -17.54 22.03 15.55
C ARG A 244 -17.88 22.99 14.43
N ARG A 245 -16.90 23.73 13.91
CA ARG A 245 -17.09 24.68 12.81
C ARG A 245 -17.36 24.00 11.47
N GLN A 246 -16.64 22.92 11.16
CA GLN A 246 -16.66 22.28 9.85
C GLN A 246 -17.66 21.13 9.74
N GLU A 247 -17.88 20.40 10.84
CA GLU A 247 -18.69 19.20 10.88
C GLU A 247 -19.97 19.34 11.72
N GLY A 248 -20.03 20.35 12.58
CA GLY A 248 -21.18 20.62 13.45
C GLY A 248 -21.00 20.23 14.92
N PRO A 249 -21.99 20.61 15.77
CA PRO A 249 -21.90 20.41 17.21
C PRO A 249 -21.97 18.94 17.64
N GLU A 250 -22.78 18.11 16.96
CA GLU A 250 -22.91 16.69 17.28
C GLU A 250 -21.60 15.94 16.95
N SER A 251 -21.01 16.22 15.77
CA SER A 251 -19.71 15.68 15.38
C SER A 251 -18.62 16.08 16.38
N ALA A 252 -18.64 17.31 16.89
CA ALA A 252 -17.69 17.76 17.91
C ALA A 252 -17.90 17.06 19.25
N ARG A 253 -19.15 16.78 19.65
CA ARG A 253 -19.48 16.02 20.87
C ARG A 253 -18.93 14.60 20.75
N MET A 254 -19.15 13.93 19.63
CA MET A 254 -18.61 12.60 19.36
C MET A 254 -17.09 12.59 19.35
N ALA A 255 -16.47 13.56 18.68
CA ALA A 255 -15.01 13.68 18.66
C ALA A 255 -14.42 13.89 20.04
N ALA A 256 -15.06 14.71 20.89
CA ALA A 256 -14.64 14.92 22.28
C ALA A 256 -14.81 13.65 23.15
N HIS A 257 -15.84 12.84 22.89
CA HIS A 257 -16.00 11.53 23.52
C HIS A 257 -14.83 10.61 23.11
N TRP A 258 -14.59 10.42 21.84
CA TRP A 258 -13.53 9.55 21.33
C TRP A 258 -12.12 10.03 21.72
N LEU A 259 -11.90 11.33 21.80
CA LEU A 259 -10.62 11.90 22.24
C LEU A 259 -10.30 11.55 23.70
N ARG A 260 -11.32 11.35 24.55
CA ARG A 260 -11.13 10.90 25.94
C ARG A 260 -10.92 9.39 26.01
N GLU A 261 -11.67 8.61 25.22
CA GLU A 261 -11.63 7.15 25.25
C GLU A 261 -10.39 6.59 24.51
N GLN A 262 -10.03 7.20 23.38
CA GLN A 262 -8.92 6.77 22.52
C GLN A 262 -8.08 7.96 22.05
N PRO A 263 -7.41 8.65 22.97
CA PRO A 263 -6.66 9.83 22.62
C PRO A 263 -5.56 9.58 21.56
N GLU A 264 -4.94 8.40 21.57
CA GLU A 264 -3.91 7.99 20.60
C GLU A 264 -4.45 7.78 19.17
N SER A 265 -5.76 7.69 19.00
CA SER A 265 -6.41 7.57 17.70
C SER A 265 -6.41 8.88 16.92
N PHE A 266 -6.21 10.01 17.59
CA PHE A 266 -6.21 11.33 16.95
C PHE A 266 -4.82 11.72 16.45
N LEU A 267 -4.74 12.10 15.18
CA LEU A 267 -3.58 12.68 14.54
C LEU A 267 -3.79 14.19 14.43
N LEU A 268 -2.98 14.97 15.13
CA LEU A 268 -3.03 16.43 15.08
C LEU A 268 -1.94 16.95 14.16
N GLN A 269 -2.27 17.95 13.36
CA GLN A 269 -1.37 18.51 12.36
C GLN A 269 -1.44 20.04 12.34
N ARG A 270 -0.28 20.66 12.11
CA ARG A 270 -0.18 22.09 11.87
C ARG A 270 -0.59 22.41 10.44
N LEU A 271 -1.54 23.33 10.28
CA LEU A 271 -2.04 23.79 8.98
C LEU A 271 -1.39 25.11 8.54
N GLY A 272 -0.92 25.91 9.50
CA GLY A 272 -0.35 27.23 9.26
C GLY A 272 0.51 27.71 10.45
N PRO A 273 1.01 28.94 10.42
CA PRO A 273 1.92 29.45 11.44
C PRO A 273 1.26 29.78 12.78
N GLY A 274 -0.08 29.88 12.82
CA GLY A 274 -0.83 30.25 14.02
C GLY A 274 -1.05 29.10 14.99
N GLU A 275 -1.19 29.39 16.28
CA GLU A 275 -1.54 28.40 17.31
C GLU A 275 -2.93 27.78 17.08
N GLU A 276 -3.83 28.50 16.41
CA GLU A 276 -5.17 28.04 16.05
C GLU A 276 -5.21 27.25 14.74
N ASP A 277 -4.08 27.15 14.02
CA ASP A 277 -3.98 26.42 12.77
C ASP A 277 -3.72 24.94 13.00
N VAL A 278 -4.59 24.30 13.80
CA VAL A 278 -4.56 22.88 14.08
C VAL A 278 -5.67 22.18 13.30
N GLY A 279 -5.29 21.24 12.48
CA GLY A 279 -6.19 20.27 11.84
C GLY A 279 -5.94 18.86 12.34
N GLY A 280 -6.67 17.90 11.81
CA GLY A 280 -6.46 16.52 12.18
C GLY A 280 -7.53 15.57 11.71
N SER A 281 -7.34 14.32 12.09
CA SER A 281 -8.27 13.21 11.83
C SER A 281 -8.19 12.19 12.95
N ALA A 282 -9.19 11.32 13.05
CA ALA A 282 -9.15 10.18 13.95
C ALA A 282 -9.11 8.86 13.17
N TRP A 283 -8.35 7.91 13.69
CA TRP A 283 -8.34 6.52 13.28
C TRP A 283 -8.76 5.67 14.47
N LEU A 284 -10.09 5.52 14.64
CA LEU A 284 -10.70 4.86 15.78
C LEU A 284 -10.59 3.35 15.65
N ARG A 285 -10.15 2.68 16.71
CA ARG A 285 -10.14 1.22 16.83
C ARG A 285 -11.36 0.79 17.67
N LEU A 286 -12.23 -0.04 17.09
CA LEU A 286 -13.48 -0.42 17.70
C LEU A 286 -13.52 -1.93 17.92
N MET A 287 -13.51 -2.34 19.19
CA MET A 287 -13.68 -3.72 19.60
C MET A 287 -15.17 -4.11 19.56
N PRO A 288 -15.50 -5.39 19.32
CA PRO A 288 -16.86 -5.86 19.50
C PRO A 288 -17.39 -5.54 20.90
N PHE A 289 -18.60 -5.01 20.99
CA PHE A 289 -19.24 -4.66 22.26
C PHE A 289 -20.72 -5.10 22.23
N GLU A 290 -21.28 -5.32 23.42
CA GLU A 290 -22.71 -5.59 23.59
C GLU A 290 -23.45 -4.27 23.80
N GLY A 291 -24.46 -4.00 22.97
CA GLY A 291 -25.28 -2.80 23.06
C GLY A 291 -25.35 -2.01 21.75
N GLU A 292 -25.98 -0.84 21.82
CA GLU A 292 -26.11 0.09 20.68
C GLU A 292 -25.01 1.16 20.79
N ALA A 293 -24.39 1.48 19.64
CA ALA A 293 -23.42 2.55 19.55
C ALA A 293 -24.13 3.91 19.56
N GLU A 294 -23.74 4.82 20.47
CA GLU A 294 -24.26 6.20 20.50
C GLU A 294 -23.89 6.99 19.23
N ASP A 295 -22.76 6.65 18.62
CA ASP A 295 -22.29 7.26 17.39
C ASP A 295 -22.95 6.57 16.17
N PRO A 296 -23.82 7.29 15.41
CA PRO A 296 -24.54 6.69 14.29
C PRO A 296 -23.64 6.18 13.16
N VAL A 297 -22.45 6.74 13.01
CA VAL A 297 -21.44 6.31 12.04
C VAL A 297 -20.83 4.98 12.47
N VAL A 298 -20.52 4.84 13.76
CA VAL A 298 -20.05 3.58 14.36
C VAL A 298 -21.12 2.50 14.27
N ALA A 299 -22.38 2.85 14.55
CA ALA A 299 -23.51 1.93 14.41
C ALA A 299 -23.64 1.40 12.96
N ALA A 300 -23.49 2.28 11.95
CA ALA A 300 -23.53 1.91 10.54
C ALA A 300 -22.37 0.99 10.15
N ALA A 301 -21.15 1.25 10.65
CA ALA A 301 -20.00 0.38 10.41
C ALA A 301 -20.23 -1.03 10.99
N TRP A 302 -20.75 -1.14 12.22
CA TRP A 302 -21.09 -2.42 12.83
C TRP A 302 -22.24 -3.14 12.11
N ALA A 303 -23.24 -2.41 11.63
CA ALA A 303 -24.33 -2.99 10.84
C ALA A 303 -23.80 -3.59 9.53
N HIS A 304 -22.85 -2.92 8.87
CA HIS A 304 -22.20 -3.41 7.66
C HIS A 304 -21.43 -4.70 7.93
N THR A 305 -20.60 -4.75 8.99
CA THR A 305 -19.82 -5.96 9.31
C THR A 305 -20.68 -7.16 9.63
N ARG A 306 -21.76 -6.98 10.41
CA ARG A 306 -22.70 -8.07 10.72
C ARG A 306 -23.32 -8.69 9.47
N LYS A 307 -23.52 -7.89 8.43
CA LYS A 307 -24.15 -8.34 7.18
C LYS A 307 -23.17 -8.97 6.20
N HIS A 308 -21.94 -8.44 6.10
CA HIS A 308 -21.01 -8.75 5.01
C HIS A 308 -19.80 -9.60 5.42
N GLY A 309 -19.52 -9.71 6.70
CA GLY A 309 -18.43 -10.52 7.24
C GLY A 309 -18.23 -10.25 8.73
N PRO A 310 -18.84 -11.06 9.60
CA PRO A 310 -18.77 -10.87 11.04
C PRO A 310 -17.33 -10.79 11.55
N VAL A 311 -17.12 -9.95 12.55
CA VAL A 311 -15.83 -9.81 13.23
C VAL A 311 -15.63 -11.02 14.13
N ARG A 312 -14.47 -11.65 14.03
CA ARG A 312 -14.11 -12.86 14.79
C ARG A 312 -13.62 -12.50 16.19
N ALA A 313 -13.56 -13.47 17.08
CA ALA A 313 -13.01 -13.27 18.42
C ALA A 313 -11.57 -12.74 18.36
N GLY A 314 -11.32 -11.63 19.05
CA GLY A 314 -10.02 -10.95 19.07
C GLY A 314 -9.70 -10.10 17.84
N GLU A 315 -10.58 -10.05 16.83
CA GLU A 315 -10.52 -9.05 15.75
C GLU A 315 -11.23 -7.75 16.17
N HIS A 316 -10.97 -6.68 15.43
CA HIS A 316 -11.60 -5.39 15.59
C HIS A 316 -11.86 -4.73 14.23
N ILE A 317 -12.62 -3.63 14.24
CA ILE A 317 -12.75 -2.75 13.09
C ILE A 317 -12.06 -1.43 13.35
N ALA A 318 -11.68 -0.71 12.31
CA ALA A 318 -11.11 0.63 12.44
C ALA A 318 -11.78 1.61 11.49
N LEU A 319 -11.88 2.87 11.92
CA LEU A 319 -12.68 3.90 11.30
C LEU A 319 -11.90 5.21 11.17
N ALA A 320 -11.63 5.66 9.94
CA ALA A 320 -11.06 6.98 9.67
C ALA A 320 -12.18 8.02 9.66
N ARG A 321 -12.12 9.01 10.58
CA ARG A 321 -13.16 10.00 10.81
C ARG A 321 -12.63 11.35 11.26
N PHE A 322 -13.48 12.36 11.27
CA PHE A 322 -13.18 13.74 11.72
C PHE A 322 -12.02 14.37 10.94
N HIS A 323 -12.09 14.27 9.59
CA HIS A 323 -11.09 14.88 8.72
C HIS A 323 -11.30 16.39 8.64
N VAL A 324 -10.56 17.16 9.43
CA VAL A 324 -10.67 18.61 9.46
C VAL A 324 -9.34 19.25 9.10
N GLY A 325 -9.34 19.87 7.93
CA GLY A 325 -8.21 20.58 7.36
C GLY A 325 -8.48 22.06 7.21
N GLU A 326 -7.81 22.68 6.24
CA GLU A 326 -7.97 24.10 5.95
C GLU A 326 -9.38 24.43 5.44
N TYR A 327 -9.94 23.59 4.56
CA TYR A 327 -11.16 23.90 3.80
C TYR A 327 -12.42 23.14 4.24
N GLY A 328 -12.33 22.14 5.11
CA GLY A 328 -13.49 21.44 5.69
C GLY A 328 -14.36 20.61 4.75
N ASP A 329 -13.89 20.33 3.54
CA ASP A 329 -14.66 19.69 2.47
C ASP A 329 -14.20 18.24 2.16
N HIS A 330 -13.37 17.64 3.00
CA HIS A 330 -12.77 16.32 2.80
C HIS A 330 -12.01 16.17 1.47
N ARG A 331 -11.51 17.29 0.90
CA ARG A 331 -10.70 17.27 -0.32
C ARG A 331 -9.25 16.85 -0.03
N PRO A 332 -8.48 16.52 -1.08
CA PRO A 332 -7.07 16.22 -0.93
C PRO A 332 -6.35 17.33 -0.18
N SER A 333 -5.70 16.98 0.91
CA SER A 333 -5.01 17.88 1.81
C SER A 333 -3.96 17.11 2.59
N PRO A 334 -2.98 17.77 3.20
CA PRO A 334 -2.01 17.08 4.06
C PRO A 334 -2.65 16.26 5.18
N VAL A 335 -3.77 16.73 5.75
CA VAL A 335 -4.56 15.98 6.76
C VAL A 335 -5.14 14.71 6.17
N MET A 336 -5.77 14.79 5.00
CA MET A 336 -6.34 13.63 4.33
C MET A 336 -5.25 12.62 3.94
N ASP A 337 -4.13 13.10 3.43
CA ASP A 337 -2.98 12.26 3.08
C ASP A 337 -2.43 11.48 4.26
N ALA A 338 -2.30 12.12 5.41
CA ALA A 338 -1.82 11.47 6.62
C ALA A 338 -2.86 10.48 7.18
N SER A 339 -4.14 10.82 7.14
CA SER A 339 -5.23 9.95 7.57
C SER A 339 -5.30 8.68 6.71
N LEU A 340 -5.33 8.82 5.38
CA LEU A 340 -5.33 7.69 4.46
C LEU A 340 -4.02 6.88 4.56
N GLY A 341 -2.89 7.56 4.76
CA GLY A 341 -1.60 6.91 4.97
C GLY A 341 -1.59 6.04 6.23
N ARG A 342 -2.16 6.54 7.33
CA ARG A 342 -2.29 5.77 8.58
C ARG A 342 -3.21 4.56 8.40
N MET A 343 -4.35 4.75 7.77
CA MET A 343 -5.29 3.67 7.44
C MET A 343 -4.61 2.57 6.63
N VAL A 344 -3.89 2.92 5.56
CA VAL A 344 -3.15 1.95 4.72
C VAL A 344 -2.07 1.26 5.54
N GLY A 345 -1.35 2.00 6.38
CA GLY A 345 -0.34 1.44 7.29
C GLY A 345 -0.89 0.37 8.21
N ASP A 346 -2.02 0.62 8.84
CA ASP A 346 -2.66 -0.34 9.76
C ASP A 346 -3.30 -1.52 9.01
N ILE A 347 -3.88 -1.30 7.83
CA ILE A 347 -4.33 -2.38 6.96
C ILE A 347 -3.19 -3.37 6.63
N ILE A 348 -1.96 -2.87 6.47
CA ILE A 348 -0.80 -3.73 6.18
C ILE A 348 -0.28 -4.41 7.46
N ARG A 349 -0.27 -3.70 8.60
CA ARG A 349 0.42 -4.11 9.84
C ARG A 349 -0.44 -4.92 10.79
N ASP A 350 -1.71 -4.59 10.91
CA ASP A 350 -2.58 -5.10 11.96
C ASP A 350 -3.32 -6.36 11.52
N ASP A 351 -2.80 -7.50 11.91
CA ASP A 351 -3.38 -8.80 11.58
C ASP A 351 -4.72 -9.07 12.26
N ARG A 352 -5.09 -8.28 13.27
CA ARG A 352 -6.38 -8.34 13.96
C ARG A 352 -7.43 -7.39 13.40
N LEU A 353 -7.05 -6.51 12.49
CA LEU A 353 -7.99 -5.63 11.80
C LEU A 353 -8.83 -6.45 10.81
N ALA A 354 -10.13 -6.60 11.09
CA ALA A 354 -11.07 -7.25 10.19
C ALA A 354 -11.55 -6.29 9.09
N TRP A 355 -12.05 -5.13 9.49
CA TRP A 355 -12.59 -4.13 8.58
C TRP A 355 -11.97 -2.75 8.80
N ALA A 356 -11.63 -2.11 7.71
CA ALA A 356 -11.23 -0.71 7.66
C ALA A 356 -12.35 0.12 7.01
N PHE A 357 -12.71 1.25 7.62
CA PHE A 357 -13.70 2.18 7.09
C PHE A 357 -13.10 3.57 6.91
N ALA A 358 -13.37 4.19 5.77
CA ALA A 358 -13.18 5.62 5.56
C ALA A 358 -14.54 6.32 5.53
N VAL A 359 -14.70 7.37 6.34
CA VAL A 359 -15.94 8.15 6.45
C VAL A 359 -15.73 9.50 5.79
N LEU A 360 -16.38 9.72 4.66
CA LEU A 360 -16.19 10.89 3.82
C LEU A 360 -17.52 11.54 3.44
N ARG A 361 -17.49 12.77 2.96
CA ARG A 361 -18.68 13.45 2.43
C ARG A 361 -19.26 12.67 1.27
N ASP A 362 -20.59 12.53 1.24
CA ASP A 362 -21.34 11.83 0.19
C ASP A 362 -21.55 12.77 -1.02
N ASP A 363 -20.47 13.10 -1.72
CA ASP A 363 -20.47 13.96 -2.90
C ASP A 363 -19.88 13.30 -4.15
N GLY A 364 -19.51 12.00 -4.04
CA GLY A 364 -18.97 11.21 -5.14
C GLY A 364 -17.50 11.47 -5.49
N PHE A 365 -16.85 12.47 -4.87
CA PHE A 365 -15.47 12.84 -5.22
C PHE A 365 -14.48 11.69 -5.03
N TRP A 366 -14.62 10.93 -3.93
CA TRP A 366 -13.69 9.86 -3.57
C TRP A 366 -14.05 8.49 -4.15
N ASP A 367 -15.22 8.33 -4.78
CA ASP A 367 -15.75 7.03 -5.19
C ASP A 367 -14.78 6.23 -6.06
N SER A 368 -14.27 6.83 -7.11
CA SER A 368 -13.35 6.15 -8.05
C SER A 368 -12.00 5.84 -7.41
N HIS A 369 -11.50 6.75 -6.58
CA HIS A 369 -10.21 6.59 -5.91
C HIS A 369 -10.24 5.45 -4.88
N LEU A 370 -11.25 5.45 -4.01
CA LEU A 370 -11.35 4.44 -2.94
C LEU A 370 -11.65 3.05 -3.51
N ARG A 371 -12.49 2.94 -4.56
CA ARG A 371 -12.67 1.67 -5.27
C ARG A 371 -11.40 1.14 -5.87
N HIS A 372 -10.55 2.00 -6.44
CA HIS A 372 -9.23 1.59 -6.92
C HIS A 372 -8.36 0.98 -5.81
N HIS A 373 -8.57 1.39 -4.56
CA HIS A 373 -7.90 0.85 -3.38
C HIS A 373 -8.71 -0.24 -2.65
N ALA A 374 -9.61 -0.93 -3.35
CA ALA A 374 -10.45 -2.01 -2.82
C ALA A 374 -11.32 -1.58 -1.62
N MET A 375 -11.72 -0.32 -1.56
CA MET A 375 -12.70 0.18 -0.60
C MET A 375 -14.03 0.42 -1.30
N GLU A 376 -15.02 -0.38 -0.98
CA GLU A 376 -16.34 -0.27 -1.59
C GLU A 376 -17.29 0.59 -0.74
N PRO A 377 -18.12 1.43 -1.36
CA PRO A 377 -19.12 2.19 -0.62
C PRO A 377 -20.16 1.26 0.02
N THR A 378 -20.50 1.52 1.27
CA THR A 378 -21.59 0.81 1.95
C THR A 378 -22.96 1.20 1.37
N ALA A 379 -23.98 0.35 1.60
CA ALA A 379 -25.30 0.52 0.99
C ALA A 379 -26.09 1.75 1.46
N GLY A 380 -25.64 2.45 2.49
CA GLY A 380 -26.33 3.60 3.05
C GLY A 380 -25.43 4.80 3.31
N THR A 381 -26.05 5.91 3.63
CA THR A 381 -25.38 7.14 4.10
C THR A 381 -25.85 7.47 5.50
N VAL A 382 -24.98 8.12 6.28
CA VAL A 382 -25.28 8.59 7.63
C VAL A 382 -25.30 10.10 7.62
N THR A 383 -26.34 10.71 8.17
CA THR A 383 -26.44 12.16 8.30
C THR A 383 -26.14 12.57 9.75
N VAL A 384 -25.17 13.46 9.93
CA VAL A 384 -24.81 14.08 11.21
C VAL A 384 -24.71 15.59 10.99
N ASP A 385 -25.35 16.38 11.83
CA ASP A 385 -25.37 17.85 11.73
C ASP A 385 -25.77 18.37 10.33
N GLY A 386 -26.69 17.68 9.64
CA GLY A 386 -27.09 18.00 8.27
C GLY A 386 -26.10 17.61 7.18
N HIS A 387 -24.95 17.08 7.53
CA HIS A 387 -23.95 16.60 6.60
C HIS A 387 -24.13 15.11 6.30
N ARG A 388 -24.25 14.77 5.02
CA ARG A 388 -24.31 13.37 4.57
C ARG A 388 -22.91 12.80 4.46
N HIS A 389 -22.70 11.66 5.13
CA HIS A 389 -21.46 10.90 5.09
C HIS A 389 -21.68 9.54 4.46
N ARG A 390 -20.74 9.12 3.64
CA ARG A 390 -20.67 7.76 3.08
C ARG A 390 -19.50 7.03 3.73
N LEU A 391 -19.76 5.78 4.11
CA LEU A 391 -18.70 4.89 4.57
C LEU A 391 -18.20 4.08 3.37
N PHE A 392 -16.88 4.00 3.25
CA PHE A 392 -16.20 3.10 2.33
C PHE A 392 -15.56 2.00 3.15
N ALA A 393 -15.85 0.75 2.83
CA ALA A 393 -15.48 -0.41 3.61
C ALA A 393 -14.46 -1.27 2.85
N CYS A 394 -13.47 -1.76 3.58
CA CYS A 394 -12.50 -2.74 3.10
C CYS A 394 -12.42 -3.89 4.09
N ASP A 395 -12.77 -5.12 3.66
CA ASP A 395 -12.47 -6.32 4.43
C ASP A 395 -11.00 -6.69 4.22
N ARG A 396 -10.15 -6.43 5.24
CA ARG A 396 -8.73 -6.73 5.18
C ARG A 396 -8.47 -8.22 4.95
N ARG A 397 -9.34 -9.09 5.42
CA ARG A 397 -9.18 -10.55 5.30
C ARG A 397 -9.34 -11.01 3.85
N ALA A 398 -10.05 -10.22 3.03
CA ALA A 398 -10.23 -10.46 1.60
C ALA A 398 -9.14 -9.83 0.70
N LEU A 399 -8.27 -8.96 1.25
CA LEU A 399 -7.27 -8.20 0.49
C LEU A 399 -6.10 -8.98 -0.13
N PRO A 400 -5.63 -10.13 0.37
CA PRO A 400 -4.43 -10.78 -0.16
C PRO A 400 -4.48 -11.07 -1.66
N ALA A 401 -5.66 -11.40 -2.20
CA ALA A 401 -5.84 -11.64 -3.63
C ALA A 401 -5.72 -10.36 -4.48
N VAL A 402 -6.14 -9.20 -3.95
CA VAL A 402 -6.12 -7.91 -4.64
C VAL A 402 -4.72 -7.30 -4.65
N LEU A 403 -3.96 -7.44 -3.56
CA LEU A 403 -2.60 -6.91 -3.47
C LEU A 403 -1.59 -7.73 -4.29
N GLY A 404 -1.88 -9.00 -4.62
CA GLY A 404 -0.96 -9.92 -5.30
C GLY A 404 -1.01 -9.92 -6.83
N GLY A 405 -2.17 -9.81 -7.45
CA GLY A 405 -2.37 -10.12 -8.86
C GLY A 405 -2.83 -8.97 -9.77
N ALA A 406 -3.85 -8.22 -9.36
CA ALA A 406 -4.53 -7.27 -10.25
C ALA A 406 -3.84 -5.90 -10.35
N ALA A 407 -2.96 -5.54 -9.40
CA ALA A 407 -2.31 -4.23 -9.35
C ALA A 407 -1.25 -4.02 -10.46
N ASN A 408 -0.84 -5.05 -11.18
CA ASN A 408 0.20 -4.95 -12.21
C ASN A 408 -0.34 -4.70 -13.62
N ALA A 409 -1.60 -5.03 -13.91
CA ALA A 409 -2.15 -4.89 -15.27
C ALA A 409 -2.18 -3.44 -15.79
N PRO A 410 -2.59 -2.41 -15.02
CA PRO A 410 -2.56 -1.02 -15.50
C PRO A 410 -1.15 -0.44 -15.64
N LEU A 411 -0.16 -1.00 -14.89
CA LEU A 411 1.23 -0.54 -14.93
C LEU A 411 1.95 -0.95 -16.22
N LEU A 412 1.56 -2.09 -16.82
CA LEU A 412 2.17 -2.62 -18.02
C LEU A 412 1.65 -1.93 -19.29
N THR A 413 0.39 -1.49 -19.32
CA THR A 413 -0.26 -0.99 -20.52
C THR A 413 -0.15 0.52 -20.72
N GLY A 414 0.24 1.29 -19.69
CA GLY A 414 0.23 2.77 -19.76
C GLY A 414 -1.18 3.35 -19.96
N ALA A 415 -2.19 2.51 -20.12
CA ALA A 415 -3.56 2.93 -20.31
C ALA A 415 -4.10 3.49 -19.00
N ALA A 416 -4.62 4.71 -19.03
CA ALA A 416 -5.49 5.21 -17.99
C ALA A 416 -6.62 4.18 -17.78
N PRO A 417 -7.04 3.88 -16.55
CA PRO A 417 -8.25 3.12 -16.33
C PRO A 417 -9.38 3.87 -17.06
N GLY A 418 -9.83 3.30 -18.18
CA GLY A 418 -11.01 3.81 -18.89
C GLY A 418 -12.18 3.86 -17.92
N PRO A 419 -13.22 4.68 -18.19
CA PRO A 419 -14.42 4.67 -17.39
C PRO A 419 -14.87 3.23 -17.23
N ALA A 420 -15.09 2.81 -15.98
CA ALA A 420 -15.47 1.45 -15.65
C ALA A 420 -16.59 1.02 -16.62
N ARG A 421 -16.27 0.12 -17.53
CA ARG A 421 -17.30 -0.51 -18.35
C ARG A 421 -18.19 -1.25 -17.38
N SER A 422 -19.39 -0.75 -17.21
CA SER A 422 -20.49 -1.46 -16.55
C SER A 422 -20.92 -2.61 -17.46
N GLY A 423 -20.10 -3.64 -17.53
CA GLY A 423 -20.30 -4.86 -18.27
C GLY A 423 -19.71 -5.98 -17.43
N LYS A 424 -20.49 -6.98 -17.15
CA LYS A 424 -20.23 -8.22 -16.39
C LYS A 424 -19.09 -9.07 -16.98
N GLU A 425 -17.88 -8.51 -17.06
CA GLU A 425 -16.63 -9.23 -17.35
C GLU A 425 -15.53 -8.70 -16.42
N SER A 426 -15.86 -8.61 -15.12
CA SER A 426 -14.84 -8.71 -14.10
C SER A 426 -14.43 -10.17 -14.07
N CYS A 427 -13.18 -10.50 -14.35
CA CYS A 427 -12.59 -11.75 -13.89
C CYS A 427 -13.00 -11.88 -12.44
N THR A 428 -13.82 -12.87 -12.13
CA THR A 428 -14.25 -13.23 -10.79
C THR A 428 -12.98 -13.63 -10.03
N ALA A 429 -12.33 -12.66 -9.40
CA ALA A 429 -11.50 -12.95 -8.24
C ALA A 429 -12.43 -13.74 -7.32
N ALA A 430 -12.13 -15.01 -7.11
CA ALA A 430 -12.98 -15.88 -6.31
C ALA A 430 -13.16 -15.18 -4.97
N GLU A 431 -14.39 -14.77 -4.69
CA GLU A 431 -14.74 -13.96 -3.53
C GLU A 431 -14.32 -14.72 -2.28
N ILE A 432 -13.39 -14.17 -1.50
CA ILE A 432 -12.89 -14.86 -0.30
C ILE A 432 -14.05 -15.01 0.67
N LEU A 433 -14.30 -16.24 1.07
CA LEU A 433 -15.33 -16.58 2.06
C LEU A 433 -14.72 -16.48 3.47
N VAL A 434 -15.19 -15.52 4.25
CA VAL A 434 -14.75 -15.33 5.64
C VAL A 434 -15.64 -16.18 6.55
N LEU A 435 -15.07 -17.27 7.09
CA LEU A 435 -15.74 -18.18 8.01
C LEU A 435 -15.52 -17.76 9.47
N GLY A 436 -16.52 -17.97 10.33
CA GLY A 436 -16.36 -17.95 11.78
C GLY A 436 -15.49 -19.11 12.27
N GLU A 437 -14.98 -19.05 13.52
CA GLU A 437 -14.08 -20.10 14.06
C GLU A 437 -14.74 -21.49 14.08
N GLU A 438 -16.02 -21.54 14.47
CA GLU A 438 -16.78 -22.81 14.51
C GLU A 438 -17.01 -23.37 13.11
N GLU A 439 -17.45 -22.53 12.16
CA GLU A 439 -17.67 -22.91 10.78
C GLU A 439 -16.35 -23.37 10.12
N PHE A 440 -15.25 -22.67 10.39
CA PHE A 440 -13.93 -23.03 9.93
C PHE A 440 -13.50 -24.40 10.48
N ALA A 441 -13.71 -24.64 11.77
CA ALA A 441 -13.38 -25.92 12.39
C ALA A 441 -14.19 -27.09 11.80
N VAL A 442 -15.46 -26.85 11.47
CA VAL A 442 -16.31 -27.85 10.78
C VAL A 442 -15.76 -28.10 9.37
N ALA A 443 -15.41 -27.07 8.64
CA ALA A 443 -14.88 -27.17 7.29
C ALA A 443 -13.51 -27.88 7.25
N VAL A 444 -12.62 -27.65 8.22
CA VAL A 444 -11.34 -28.37 8.36
C VAL A 444 -11.57 -29.86 8.60
N LYS A 445 -12.48 -30.21 9.51
CA LYS A 445 -12.83 -31.62 9.77
C LYS A 445 -13.41 -32.32 8.53
N ALA A 446 -14.20 -31.60 7.74
CA ALA A 446 -14.74 -32.08 6.47
C ALA A 446 -13.62 -32.27 5.44
N ALA A 447 -12.68 -31.30 5.32
CA ALA A 447 -11.55 -31.39 4.41
C ALA A 447 -10.62 -32.56 4.74
N LEU A 448 -10.32 -32.80 6.02
CA LEU A 448 -9.53 -33.95 6.47
C LEU A 448 -10.16 -35.30 6.06
N ARG A 449 -11.48 -35.43 6.16
CA ARG A 449 -12.21 -36.65 5.75
C ARG A 449 -12.30 -36.79 4.23
N ALA A 450 -12.26 -35.70 3.51
CA ALA A 450 -12.38 -35.66 2.05
C ALA A 450 -11.02 -35.62 1.32
N LEU A 451 -9.89 -35.81 2.01
CA LEU A 451 -8.56 -35.61 1.45
C LEU A 451 -8.27 -36.43 0.19
N HIS A 452 -8.88 -37.63 0.09
CA HIS A 452 -8.78 -38.54 -1.06
C HIS A 452 -10.01 -38.45 -2.00
N ARG A 453 -10.95 -37.55 -1.74
CA ARG A 453 -12.17 -37.39 -2.51
C ARG A 453 -12.19 -36.01 -3.20
N PRO A 454 -11.57 -35.87 -4.40
CA PRO A 454 -11.37 -34.59 -5.04
C PRO A 454 -12.67 -33.80 -5.25
N ARG A 455 -13.78 -34.48 -5.55
CA ARG A 455 -15.09 -33.84 -5.75
C ARG A 455 -15.65 -33.22 -4.46
N GLU A 456 -15.55 -33.92 -3.34
CA GLU A 456 -16.00 -33.41 -2.03
C GLU A 456 -15.08 -32.29 -1.53
N LEU A 457 -13.77 -32.44 -1.75
CA LEU A 457 -12.77 -31.44 -1.39
C LEU A 457 -12.95 -30.15 -2.18
N ALA A 458 -13.31 -30.24 -3.47
CA ALA A 458 -13.59 -29.08 -4.31
C ALA A 458 -14.83 -28.28 -3.87
N LEU A 459 -15.80 -28.93 -3.19
CA LEU A 459 -16.99 -28.28 -2.64
C LEU A 459 -16.78 -27.73 -1.22
N ASN A 460 -15.63 -27.97 -0.61
CA ASN A 460 -15.36 -27.52 0.75
C ASN A 460 -15.26 -25.99 0.82
N PRO A 461 -15.93 -25.32 1.79
CA PRO A 461 -15.88 -23.86 1.95
C PRO A 461 -14.46 -23.29 2.04
N LEU A 462 -13.49 -24.04 2.57
CA LEU A 462 -12.08 -23.62 2.67
C LEU A 462 -11.41 -23.38 1.31
N GLN A 463 -11.95 -23.90 0.19
CA GLN A 463 -11.44 -23.56 -1.15
C GLN A 463 -11.50 -22.06 -1.43
N ARG A 464 -12.41 -21.36 -0.78
CA ARG A 464 -12.60 -19.91 -0.88
C ARG A 464 -12.06 -19.17 0.34
N SER A 465 -11.32 -19.83 1.23
CA SER A 465 -10.70 -19.20 2.39
C SER A 465 -9.46 -18.39 1.98
N ARG A 466 -9.08 -17.42 2.80
CA ARG A 466 -7.85 -16.65 2.66
C ARG A 466 -6.62 -17.57 2.63
N LEU A 467 -6.61 -18.59 3.47
CA LEU A 467 -5.53 -19.57 3.59
C LEU A 467 -5.22 -20.28 2.26
N VAL A 468 -6.24 -20.52 1.43
CA VAL A 468 -6.11 -21.19 0.12
C VAL A 468 -5.86 -20.18 -0.98
N LEU A 469 -6.71 -19.15 -1.09
CA LEU A 469 -6.70 -18.23 -2.24
C LEU A 469 -5.52 -17.25 -2.22
N ALA A 470 -5.09 -16.81 -1.04
CA ALA A 470 -4.02 -15.81 -0.93
C ALA A 470 -2.66 -16.33 -1.41
N HIS A 471 -2.44 -17.62 -1.37
CA HIS A 471 -1.13 -18.24 -1.65
C HIS A 471 -1.12 -19.12 -2.90
N GLY A 472 -2.26 -19.27 -3.59
CA GLY A 472 -2.39 -20.12 -4.78
C GLY A 472 -2.15 -21.60 -4.52
N MET A 473 -2.21 -22.04 -3.25
CA MET A 473 -2.04 -23.45 -2.85
C MET A 473 -3.38 -24.19 -2.95
N GLY A 474 -3.35 -25.44 -3.37
CA GLY A 474 -4.54 -26.29 -3.31
C GLY A 474 -4.93 -26.62 -1.86
N LEU A 475 -6.23 -26.73 -1.56
CA LEU A 475 -6.68 -27.09 -0.21
C LEU A 475 -6.05 -28.41 0.29
N LYS A 476 -5.82 -29.36 -0.62
CA LYS A 476 -5.13 -30.63 -0.30
C LYS A 476 -3.73 -30.37 0.23
N ASP A 477 -2.97 -29.50 -0.42
CA ASP A 477 -1.59 -29.19 -0.06
C ASP A 477 -1.53 -28.46 1.28
N VAL A 478 -2.46 -27.52 1.50
CA VAL A 478 -2.61 -26.80 2.77
C VAL A 478 -2.88 -27.76 3.92
N VAL A 479 -3.85 -28.66 3.77
CA VAL A 479 -4.17 -29.67 4.80
C VAL A 479 -3.00 -30.62 5.06
N THR A 480 -2.33 -31.07 3.99
CA THR A 480 -1.17 -31.95 4.09
C THR A 480 0.00 -31.25 4.80
N SER A 481 0.25 -29.98 4.49
CA SER A 481 1.27 -29.16 5.18
C SER A 481 0.94 -28.96 6.66
N ALA A 482 -0.33 -28.78 6.99
CA ALA A 482 -0.78 -28.67 8.39
C ALA A 482 -0.55 -29.99 9.16
N ILE A 483 -0.82 -31.14 8.55
CA ILE A 483 -0.48 -32.46 9.14
C ILE A 483 1.03 -32.57 9.32
N GLY A 484 1.82 -32.23 8.29
CA GLY A 484 3.28 -32.28 8.29
C GLY A 484 3.96 -31.35 9.30
N SER A 485 3.28 -30.35 9.82
CA SER A 485 3.81 -29.46 10.85
C SER A 485 3.69 -30.00 12.28
N LEU A 486 2.86 -31.01 12.52
CA LEU A 486 2.64 -31.58 13.86
C LEU A 486 3.92 -32.06 14.56
N PRO A 487 4.89 -32.75 13.89
CA PRO A 487 6.11 -33.19 14.55
C PRO A 487 6.97 -32.07 15.13
N LEU A 488 6.79 -30.85 14.67
CA LEU A 488 7.52 -29.68 15.19
C LEU A 488 7.05 -29.23 16.58
N GLU A 489 5.92 -29.77 17.02
CA GLU A 489 5.37 -29.47 18.34
C GLU A 489 5.79 -30.49 19.39
N ARG A 490 5.84 -30.06 20.64
CA ARG A 490 6.18 -30.92 21.75
C ARG A 490 5.19 -32.09 21.87
N GLY A 491 5.65 -33.31 21.60
CA GLY A 491 4.81 -34.51 21.64
C GLY A 491 3.93 -34.72 20.41
N GLY A 492 4.17 -33.96 19.33
CA GLY A 492 3.38 -33.99 18.09
C GLY A 492 3.51 -35.29 17.26
N ASP A 493 4.61 -36.04 17.41
CA ASP A 493 4.86 -37.27 16.64
C ASP A 493 3.72 -38.29 16.73
N LYS A 494 3.16 -38.49 17.94
CA LYS A 494 2.05 -39.43 18.15
C LYS A 494 0.78 -38.98 17.41
N GLY A 495 0.51 -37.68 17.44
CA GLY A 495 -0.60 -37.04 16.70
C GLY A 495 -0.40 -37.12 15.20
N TYR A 496 0.81 -36.83 14.73
CA TYR A 496 1.21 -36.93 13.32
C TYR A 496 0.96 -38.34 12.78
N ARG A 497 1.50 -39.37 13.46
CA ARG A 497 1.31 -40.78 13.07
C ARG A 497 -0.18 -41.17 13.03
N ALA A 498 -0.96 -40.72 14.01
CA ALA A 498 -2.40 -40.99 14.05
C ALA A 498 -3.15 -40.30 12.91
N ALA A 499 -2.84 -39.04 12.63
CA ALA A 499 -3.47 -38.27 11.54
C ALA A 499 -3.06 -38.80 10.15
N THR A 500 -1.78 -39.15 9.96
CA THR A 500 -1.27 -39.77 8.72
C THR A 500 -1.98 -41.08 8.44
N ALA A 501 -2.08 -41.96 9.44
CA ALA A 501 -2.79 -43.22 9.30
C ALA A 501 -4.29 -43.07 9.01
N ALA A 502 -4.93 -42.03 9.55
CA ALA A 502 -6.36 -41.78 9.36
C ALA A 502 -6.68 -41.10 8.04
N TYR A 503 -5.91 -40.08 7.66
CA TYR A 503 -6.29 -39.13 6.61
C TYR A 503 -5.40 -39.19 5.37
N VAL A 504 -4.10 -39.55 5.51
CA VAL A 504 -3.16 -39.58 4.38
C VAL A 504 -3.03 -41.01 3.80
N GLU A 505 -3.03 -42.03 4.63
CA GLU A 505 -2.87 -43.43 4.21
C GLU A 505 -4.22 -44.17 4.09
N GLU A 506 -5.31 -43.50 4.29
CA GLU A 506 -6.71 -43.97 4.11
C GLU A 506 -7.01 -45.34 4.72
N ALA A 507 -6.73 -45.49 6.01
CA ALA A 507 -7.10 -46.71 6.69
C ALA A 507 -8.61 -46.94 6.66
N SER A 508 -9.02 -48.13 6.27
CA SER A 508 -10.46 -48.48 6.08
C SER A 508 -11.31 -48.30 7.34
N THR A 509 -10.71 -48.38 8.52
CA THR A 509 -11.36 -48.13 9.82
C THR A 509 -10.37 -47.61 10.86
N GLN A 510 -10.87 -46.90 11.87
CA GLN A 510 -10.03 -46.47 13.01
C GLN A 510 -9.39 -47.66 13.76
N ALA A 511 -10.08 -48.80 13.81
CA ALA A 511 -9.56 -50.01 14.41
C ALA A 511 -8.38 -50.60 13.60
N ALA A 512 -8.46 -50.53 12.26
CA ALA A 512 -7.35 -50.96 11.39
C ALA A 512 -6.13 -50.02 11.54
N ALA A 513 -6.34 -48.70 11.59
CA ALA A 513 -5.29 -47.74 11.84
C ALA A 513 -4.61 -47.95 13.22
N ALA A 514 -5.39 -48.16 14.26
CA ALA A 514 -4.89 -48.42 15.60
C ALA A 514 -4.01 -49.68 15.65
N ARG A 515 -4.48 -50.77 15.03
CA ARG A 515 -3.72 -52.05 14.94
C ARG A 515 -2.41 -51.84 14.19
N ARG A 516 -2.42 -51.12 13.06
CA ARG A 516 -1.21 -50.83 12.27
C ARG A 516 -0.17 -50.03 13.07
N LEU A 517 -0.61 -49.16 13.94
CA LEU A 517 0.25 -48.38 14.81
C LEU A 517 0.64 -49.07 16.12
N GLY A 518 0.14 -50.32 16.37
CA GLY A 518 0.36 -51.03 17.61
C GLY A 518 -0.25 -50.38 18.84
N LEU A 519 -1.37 -49.64 18.68
CA LEU A 519 -2.01 -48.88 19.74
C LEU A 519 -3.38 -49.44 20.12
N PRO A 520 -3.77 -49.36 21.40
CA PRO A 520 -5.15 -49.57 21.81
C PRO A 520 -6.07 -48.53 21.11
N LEU A 521 -7.25 -48.94 20.72
CA LEU A 521 -8.21 -48.07 19.99
C LEU A 521 -8.55 -46.76 20.74
N SER A 522 -8.65 -46.83 22.06
CA SER A 522 -8.90 -45.63 22.91
C SER A 522 -7.72 -44.65 22.87
N THR A 523 -6.49 -45.18 22.92
CA THR A 523 -5.26 -44.38 22.82
C THR A 523 -5.12 -43.75 21.44
N TYR A 524 -5.39 -44.51 20.37
CA TYR A 524 -5.41 -44.03 19.00
C TYR A 524 -6.44 -42.89 18.83
N ARG A 525 -7.68 -43.06 19.29
CA ARG A 525 -8.72 -42.03 19.23
C ARG A 525 -8.33 -40.76 19.95
N ARG A 526 -7.67 -40.84 21.10
CA ARG A 526 -7.16 -39.70 21.85
C ARG A 526 -6.09 -38.95 21.04
N HIS A 527 -5.13 -39.64 20.43
CA HIS A 527 -4.11 -39.03 19.59
C HIS A 527 -4.69 -38.40 18.32
N LEU A 528 -5.67 -39.06 17.68
CA LEU A 528 -6.34 -38.54 16.51
C LEU A 528 -7.19 -37.28 16.83
N ALA A 529 -7.91 -37.31 17.96
CA ALA A 529 -8.69 -36.13 18.41
C ALA A 529 -7.78 -34.93 18.69
N TRP A 530 -6.68 -35.17 19.40
CA TRP A 530 -5.66 -34.13 19.65
C TRP A 530 -5.09 -33.58 18.33
N ALA A 531 -4.70 -34.45 17.40
CA ALA A 531 -4.16 -34.06 16.11
C ALA A 531 -5.15 -33.23 15.30
N THR A 532 -6.42 -33.69 15.22
CA THR A 532 -7.47 -32.97 14.51
C THR A 532 -7.71 -31.57 15.09
N HIS A 533 -7.76 -31.45 16.41
CA HIS A 533 -7.87 -30.16 17.10
C HIS A 533 -6.66 -29.26 16.79
N ARG A 534 -5.45 -29.82 16.83
CA ARG A 534 -4.23 -29.05 16.61
C ARG A 534 -4.07 -28.61 15.15
N ILE A 535 -4.38 -29.47 14.17
CA ILE A 535 -4.43 -29.11 12.76
C ILE A 535 -5.42 -27.96 12.53
N THR A 536 -6.62 -28.05 13.10
CA THR A 536 -7.63 -27.01 13.01
C THR A 536 -7.08 -25.67 13.52
N ARG A 537 -6.40 -25.71 14.67
CA ARG A 537 -5.84 -24.50 15.29
C ARG A 537 -4.69 -23.91 14.48
N ILE A 538 -3.78 -24.74 13.94
CA ILE A 538 -2.71 -24.31 13.06
C ILE A 538 -3.29 -23.62 11.82
N MET A 539 -4.24 -24.28 11.15
CA MET A 539 -4.88 -23.70 9.96
C MET A 539 -5.62 -22.40 10.28
N TRP A 540 -6.25 -22.33 11.47
CA TRP A 540 -6.92 -21.11 11.93
C TRP A 540 -5.95 -19.95 12.20
N GLU A 541 -4.82 -20.21 12.85
CA GLU A 541 -3.77 -19.21 13.08
C GLU A 541 -3.24 -18.63 11.76
N HIS A 542 -3.06 -19.49 10.73
CA HIS A 542 -2.65 -19.05 9.38
C HIS A 542 -3.76 -18.33 8.61
N GLU A 543 -5.02 -18.74 8.78
CA GLU A 543 -6.16 -18.00 8.22
C GLU A 543 -6.26 -16.58 8.79
N LEU A 544 -6.03 -16.41 10.10
CA LEU A 544 -6.05 -15.10 10.76
C LEU A 544 -4.87 -14.22 10.34
N SER A 545 -3.65 -14.77 10.35
CA SER A 545 -2.43 -14.02 10.03
C SER A 545 -2.24 -13.77 8.54
N GLY A 546 -2.87 -14.57 7.67
CA GLY A 546 -2.64 -14.55 6.23
C GLY A 546 -1.23 -14.97 5.83
N THR A 547 -0.51 -15.68 6.70
CA THR A 547 0.80 -16.25 6.38
C THR A 547 0.66 -17.60 5.69
N PRO A 548 1.54 -17.93 4.70
CA PRO A 548 1.47 -19.22 4.03
C PRO A 548 1.81 -20.36 5.00
N LEU A 549 1.11 -21.46 4.87
CA LEU A 549 1.38 -22.68 5.59
C LEU A 549 2.39 -23.49 4.76
N LEU A 550 3.70 -23.19 4.95
CA LEU A 550 4.77 -23.80 4.20
C LEU A 550 4.94 -25.28 4.58
N SER A 551 5.22 -26.11 3.56
CA SER A 551 5.65 -27.48 3.77
C SER A 551 6.94 -27.52 4.63
N PRO A 552 7.14 -28.53 5.48
CA PRO A 552 8.39 -28.73 6.21
C PRO A 552 9.63 -28.73 5.31
N ALA A 553 9.48 -29.14 4.04
CA ALA A 553 10.55 -29.15 3.04
C ALA A 553 10.94 -27.77 2.51
N ASP A 554 10.02 -26.80 2.54
CA ASP A 554 10.19 -25.47 1.97
C ASP A 554 10.62 -24.43 3.01
N ARG A 555 10.84 -24.83 4.25
CA ARG A 555 11.29 -23.92 5.30
C ARG A 555 12.78 -23.65 5.18
N PRO A 556 13.22 -22.39 5.21
CA PRO A 556 14.65 -22.08 5.24
C PRO A 556 15.28 -22.76 6.47
N ARG A 557 16.32 -23.53 6.26
CA ARG A 557 17.12 -24.10 7.34
C ARG A 557 17.71 -22.93 8.14
N ARG A 558 17.36 -22.84 9.43
CA ARG A 558 17.95 -21.87 10.36
C ARG A 558 19.42 -22.20 10.60
#